data_429de2b506323494a26f1de15c5e1e01
#
_entry.id   429de2b506323494a26f1de15c5e1e01
#
_cell.length_a   1.000
_cell.length_b   1.000
_cell.length_c   1.000
_cell.angle_alpha   90.00
_cell.angle_beta   90.00
_cell.angle_gamma   90.00
#
_symmetry.space_group_name_H-M   'P 1'
#
loop_
_entity.id
_entity.type
_entity.pdbx_description
1 polymer ?
#
loop_
_entity_poly.entity_id
_entity_poly.type
_entity_poly.pdbx_seq_one_letter_code
_entity_poly.pdbx_strand_id
1 'polypeptide(L)'
;LTLDEMMLLLEEGLSDVNYSMIPPSLDHVVITTIERGYSQWWPKVFVMGLNQGVFPQSMGDEGLIKDKERQELADAGITLAEGALPKAFNENFLLYLAMTRASDSLTLSYAGSGEDGTGLEPSLVVKRLESLGYVDQAVEIPLSIAPDTETDYVWRPLQSLSLLSERWGALFSGLEVNPLWWGLYNWARESETYRPRLAEVSRGIRD
;
A
#
# COMPACT_ATOMS: atom_id res chain seq x y z
N LEU A 1 -18.24 11.25 -36.76
CA LEU A 1 -17.48 10.33 -35.88
C LEU A 1 -17.17 9.07 -36.68
N THR A 2 -15.88 8.79 -36.83
CA THR A 2 -15.43 7.53 -37.41
C THR A 2 -15.57 6.41 -36.40
N LEU A 3 -15.52 5.15 -36.85
CA LEU A 3 -15.59 3.99 -35.96
C LEU A 3 -14.45 4.00 -34.94
N ASP A 4 -13.26 4.42 -35.37
CA ASP A 4 -12.07 4.49 -34.52
C ASP A 4 -12.20 5.57 -33.43
N GLU A 5 -12.75 6.74 -33.75
CA GLU A 5 -13.04 7.80 -32.76
C GLU A 5 -14.09 7.35 -31.74
N MET A 6 -15.08 6.59 -32.19
CA MET A 6 -16.10 6.03 -31.28
C MET A 6 -15.53 4.94 -30.35
N MET A 7 -14.64 4.09 -30.86
CA MET A 7 -13.96 3.09 -30.05
C MET A 7 -13.06 3.75 -29.00
N LEU A 8 -12.32 4.79 -29.36
CA LEU A 8 -11.49 5.54 -28.42
C LEU A 8 -12.29 6.20 -27.30
N LEU A 9 -13.44 6.83 -27.63
CA LEU A 9 -14.34 7.43 -26.64
C LEU A 9 -14.98 6.39 -25.72
N LEU A 10 -15.30 5.21 -26.24
CA LEU A 10 -15.85 4.10 -25.44
C LEU A 10 -14.77 3.53 -24.50
N GLU A 11 -13.56 3.36 -24.98
CA GLU A 11 -12.43 2.84 -24.19
C GLU A 11 -12.08 3.78 -23.04
N GLU A 12 -12.02 5.09 -23.31
CA GLU A 12 -11.78 6.13 -22.31
C GLU A 12 -12.94 6.25 -21.31
N GLY A 13 -14.19 6.18 -21.76
CA GLY A 13 -15.38 6.19 -20.89
C GLY A 13 -15.52 4.93 -20.05
N LEU A 14 -15.07 3.77 -20.55
CA LEU A 14 -15.12 2.50 -19.79
C LEU A 14 -13.96 2.38 -18.79
N SER A 15 -12.82 3.04 -19.02
CA SER A 15 -11.68 3.03 -18.10
C SER A 15 -12.01 3.66 -16.74
N ASP A 16 -12.94 4.62 -16.72
CA ASP A 16 -13.40 5.29 -15.49
C ASP A 16 -14.53 4.52 -14.77
N VAL A 17 -15.06 3.45 -15.37
CA VAL A 17 -16.14 2.65 -14.77
C VAL A 17 -15.56 1.64 -13.78
N ASN A 18 -15.49 2.02 -12.51
CA ASN A 18 -15.15 1.12 -11.42
C ASN A 18 -16.34 0.23 -11.05
N TYR A 19 -16.28 -1.04 -11.40
CA TYR A 19 -17.28 -2.03 -11.03
C TYR A 19 -16.90 -2.70 -9.69
N SER A 20 -17.70 -2.42 -8.66
CA SER A 20 -17.55 -3.09 -7.35
C SER A 20 -18.39 -4.36 -7.34
N MET A 21 -17.74 -5.52 -7.32
CA MET A 21 -18.42 -6.79 -7.05
C MET A 21 -18.61 -6.97 -5.54
N ILE A 22 -19.83 -7.36 -5.14
CA ILE A 22 -20.09 -7.77 -3.77
C ILE A 22 -19.28 -9.06 -3.52
N PRO A 23 -18.41 -9.13 -2.49
CA PRO A 23 -17.65 -10.32 -2.22
C PRO A 23 -18.55 -11.53 -1.99
N PRO A 24 -18.23 -12.69 -2.58
CA PRO A 24 -19.08 -13.89 -2.49
C PRO A 24 -19.03 -14.58 -1.12
N SER A 25 -18.13 -14.18 -0.22
CA SER A 25 -17.97 -14.77 1.11
C SER A 25 -17.91 -13.69 2.19
N LEU A 26 -18.32 -14.07 3.42
CA LEU A 26 -18.22 -13.20 4.59
C LEU A 26 -16.80 -13.18 5.18
N ASP A 27 -15.99 -14.17 4.86
CA ASP A 27 -14.59 -14.29 5.30
C ASP A 27 -13.67 -13.78 4.20
N HIS A 28 -13.41 -12.49 4.19
CA HIS A 28 -12.52 -11.81 3.24
C HIS A 28 -11.82 -10.61 3.87
N VAL A 29 -10.67 -10.26 3.28
CA VAL A 29 -9.97 -9.01 3.60
C VAL A 29 -10.49 -7.91 2.68
N VAL A 30 -10.90 -6.79 3.27
CA VAL A 30 -11.34 -5.60 2.53
C VAL A 30 -10.16 -4.67 2.31
N ILE A 31 -9.88 -4.35 1.06
CA ILE A 31 -8.90 -3.33 0.68
C ILE A 31 -9.67 -2.15 0.09
N THR A 32 -9.51 -0.98 0.69
CA THR A 32 -10.27 0.20 0.30
C THR A 32 -9.52 1.48 0.63
N THR A 33 -9.96 2.60 0.09
CA THR A 33 -9.49 3.92 0.55
C THR A 33 -10.22 4.34 1.83
N ILE A 34 -9.63 5.27 2.57
CA ILE A 34 -10.19 5.74 3.85
C ILE A 34 -11.58 6.35 3.64
N GLU A 35 -11.78 7.08 2.56
CA GLU A 35 -13.05 7.74 2.20
C GLU A 35 -14.18 6.75 1.96
N ARG A 36 -13.86 5.55 1.47
CA ARG A 36 -14.86 4.51 1.18
C ARG A 36 -15.08 3.55 2.35
N GLY A 37 -14.05 3.36 3.20
CA GLY A 37 -14.06 2.40 4.30
C GLY A 37 -14.73 2.89 5.59
N TYR A 38 -15.30 4.11 5.64
CA TYR A 38 -15.73 4.75 6.88
C TYR A 38 -17.04 4.21 7.50
N SER A 39 -17.79 3.37 6.80
CA SER A 39 -19.14 2.97 7.23
C SER A 39 -19.19 1.80 8.22
N GLN A 40 -18.09 1.08 8.44
CA GLN A 40 -18.05 -0.13 9.26
C GLN A 40 -16.91 -0.12 10.28
N TRP A 41 -17.08 -0.88 11.35
CA TRP A 41 -16.07 -1.20 12.35
C TRP A 41 -15.44 -2.54 11.99
N TRP A 42 -14.13 -2.64 12.12
CA TRP A 42 -13.37 -3.83 11.80
C TRP A 42 -12.56 -4.29 13.00
N PRO A 43 -12.49 -5.61 13.29
CA PRO A 43 -11.64 -6.10 14.38
C PRO A 43 -10.17 -5.67 14.22
N LYS A 44 -9.64 -5.81 13.02
CA LYS A 44 -8.24 -5.46 12.70
C LYS A 44 -8.18 -4.52 11.51
N VAL A 45 -7.49 -3.41 11.66
CA VAL A 45 -7.31 -2.41 10.61
C VAL A 45 -5.82 -2.18 10.37
N PHE A 46 -5.43 -2.15 9.10
CA PHE A 46 -4.09 -1.82 8.65
C PHE A 46 -4.17 -0.53 7.84
N VAL A 47 -3.55 0.54 8.35
CA VAL A 47 -3.43 1.81 7.63
C VAL A 47 -2.03 1.91 7.07
N MET A 48 -1.92 2.01 5.74
CA MET A 48 -0.64 2.01 5.03
C MET A 48 -0.37 3.38 4.41
N GLY A 49 0.92 3.68 4.22
CA GLY A 49 1.34 4.91 3.54
C GLY A 49 1.34 6.15 4.42
N LEU A 50 1.54 5.99 5.74
CA LEU A 50 1.65 7.10 6.69
C LEU A 50 3.00 7.82 6.59
N ASN A 51 3.36 8.24 5.37
CA ASN A 51 4.56 9.01 5.11
C ASN A 51 4.30 10.52 5.16
N GLN A 52 5.33 11.27 5.50
CA GLN A 52 5.30 12.73 5.51
C GLN A 52 4.92 13.27 4.12
N GLY A 53 3.88 14.10 4.06
CA GLY A 53 3.37 14.69 2.82
C GLY A 53 2.49 13.76 1.96
N VAL A 54 2.36 12.47 2.32
CA VAL A 54 1.47 11.51 1.65
C VAL A 54 0.15 11.40 2.39
N PHE A 55 0.18 11.06 3.68
CA PHE A 55 -1.02 11.02 4.51
C PHE A 55 -0.70 11.28 5.98
N PRO A 56 -1.39 12.21 6.66
CA PRO A 56 -2.28 13.21 6.03
C PRO A 56 -1.51 14.14 5.09
N GLN A 57 -2.17 14.53 4.00
CA GLN A 57 -1.55 15.38 3.00
C GLN A 57 -1.33 16.79 3.59
N SER A 58 -0.13 17.31 3.41
CA SER A 58 0.16 18.70 3.76
C SER A 58 -0.42 19.64 2.70
N MET A 59 -1.44 20.40 3.04
CA MET A 59 -2.03 21.39 2.14
C MET A 59 -1.37 22.75 2.38
N GLY A 60 -0.49 23.16 1.45
CA GLY A 60 0.04 24.50 1.39
C GLY A 60 -0.96 25.45 0.71
N ASP A 61 -0.96 26.71 1.12
CA ASP A 61 -1.69 27.80 0.42
C ASP A 61 -0.86 28.27 -0.79
N GLU A 62 -0.62 27.33 -1.72
CA GLU A 62 0.28 27.52 -2.87
C GLU A 62 -0.43 28.03 -4.15
N GLY A 63 -1.74 28.34 -4.04
CA GLY A 63 -2.51 28.84 -5.17
C GLY A 63 -2.20 30.29 -5.55
N LEU A 64 -2.54 30.70 -6.77
CA LEU A 64 -2.52 32.11 -7.20
C LEU A 64 -3.45 32.97 -6.37
N ILE A 65 -4.55 32.39 -5.86
CA ILE A 65 -5.54 33.05 -4.99
C ILE A 65 -5.45 32.36 -3.62
N LYS A 66 -5.02 33.11 -2.62
CA LYS A 66 -4.87 32.64 -1.25
C LYS A 66 -6.21 32.51 -0.55
N ASP A 67 -6.26 31.78 0.56
CA ASP A 67 -7.49 31.54 1.32
C ASP A 67 -8.21 32.83 1.75
N LYS A 68 -7.45 33.87 2.10
CA LYS A 68 -8.01 35.19 2.43
C LYS A 68 -8.71 35.84 1.23
N GLU A 69 -8.07 35.78 0.05
CA GLU A 69 -8.64 36.35 -1.18
C GLU A 69 -9.85 35.54 -1.66
N ARG A 70 -9.83 34.23 -1.42
CA ARG A 70 -11.00 33.34 -1.67
C ARG A 70 -12.20 33.73 -0.84
N GLN A 71 -11.97 34.08 0.45
CA GLN A 71 -13.04 34.53 1.32
C GLN A 71 -13.61 35.88 0.87
N GLU A 72 -12.76 36.81 0.48
CA GLU A 72 -13.19 38.13 -0.04
C GLU A 72 -14.03 37.99 -1.33
N LEU A 73 -13.63 37.06 -2.23
CA LEU A 73 -14.40 36.73 -3.43
C LEU A 73 -15.71 36.04 -3.13
N ALA A 74 -15.74 35.13 -2.14
CA ALA A 74 -16.97 34.47 -1.70
C ALA A 74 -17.96 35.46 -1.11
N ASP A 75 -17.48 36.43 -0.31
CA ASP A 75 -18.29 37.52 0.24
C ASP A 75 -18.85 38.42 -0.86
N ALA A 76 -18.15 38.55 -2.00
CA ALA A 76 -18.61 39.24 -3.20
C ALA A 76 -19.54 38.40 -4.10
N GLY A 77 -19.87 37.15 -3.69
CA GLY A 77 -20.77 36.23 -4.41
C GLY A 77 -20.09 35.39 -5.46
N ILE A 78 -18.76 35.36 -5.52
CA ILE A 78 -17.99 34.53 -6.45
C ILE A 78 -17.49 33.28 -5.72
N THR A 79 -18.10 32.13 -6.00
CA THR A 79 -17.72 30.86 -5.38
C THR A 79 -16.58 30.22 -6.17
N LEU A 80 -15.44 30.01 -5.50
CA LEU A 80 -14.29 29.29 -6.00
C LEU A 80 -14.22 27.87 -5.40
N ALA A 81 -13.37 27.02 -5.98
CA ALA A 81 -13.05 25.73 -5.39
C ALA A 81 -12.47 25.89 -3.97
N GLU A 82 -12.62 24.86 -3.14
CA GLU A 82 -12.15 24.90 -1.73
C GLU A 82 -10.67 25.25 -1.62
N GLY A 83 -10.35 26.07 -0.63
CA GLY A 83 -8.98 26.47 -0.31
C GLY A 83 -8.20 25.39 0.46
N ALA A 84 -7.02 25.75 0.95
CA ALA A 84 -6.15 24.85 1.69
C ALA A 84 -6.71 24.46 3.07
N LEU A 85 -7.34 25.38 3.79
CA LEU A 85 -7.89 25.14 5.13
C LEU A 85 -8.99 24.07 5.16
N PRO A 86 -10.07 24.14 4.35
CA PRO A 86 -11.09 23.10 4.30
C PRO A 86 -10.52 21.73 3.93
N LYS A 87 -9.58 21.68 2.99
CA LYS A 87 -8.88 20.43 2.60
C LYS A 87 -8.07 19.86 3.76
N ALA A 88 -7.32 20.68 4.49
CA ALA A 88 -6.56 20.24 5.65
C ALA A 88 -7.46 19.70 6.77
N PHE A 89 -8.65 20.31 6.99
CA PHE A 89 -9.64 19.77 7.92
C PHE A 89 -10.18 18.42 7.45
N ASN A 90 -10.42 18.24 6.17
CA ASN A 90 -10.86 16.96 5.60
C ASN A 90 -9.79 15.88 5.79
N GLU A 91 -8.51 16.17 5.53
CA GLU A 91 -7.40 15.24 5.76
C GLU A 91 -7.30 14.81 7.23
N ASN A 92 -7.44 15.75 8.17
CA ASN A 92 -7.46 15.44 9.60
C ASN A 92 -8.69 14.60 9.99
N PHE A 93 -9.84 14.85 9.37
CA PHE A 93 -11.04 14.05 9.59
C PHE A 93 -10.86 12.61 9.05
N LEU A 94 -10.28 12.46 7.87
CA LEU A 94 -9.94 11.15 7.30
C LEU A 94 -8.95 10.39 8.20
N LEU A 95 -7.96 11.09 8.73
CA LEU A 95 -7.05 10.50 9.70
C LEU A 95 -7.78 10.01 10.96
N TYR A 96 -8.65 10.84 11.52
CA TYR A 96 -9.49 10.44 12.66
C TYR A 96 -10.32 9.20 12.34
N LEU A 97 -10.93 9.13 11.16
CA LEU A 97 -11.68 7.96 10.72
C LEU A 97 -10.78 6.72 10.63
N ALA A 98 -9.60 6.83 10.05
CA ALA A 98 -8.65 5.73 9.95
C ALA A 98 -8.24 5.20 11.33
N MET A 99 -7.95 6.10 12.29
CA MET A 99 -7.49 5.74 13.62
C MET A 99 -8.58 5.13 14.52
N THR A 100 -9.85 5.39 14.21
CA THR A 100 -10.98 4.99 15.08
C THR A 100 -11.80 3.82 14.55
N ARG A 101 -11.39 3.17 13.46
CA ARG A 101 -12.16 2.06 12.82
C ARG A 101 -11.85 0.68 13.37
N ALA A 102 -10.72 0.50 14.01
CA ALA A 102 -10.35 -0.76 14.63
C ALA A 102 -11.08 -0.94 15.96
N SER A 103 -11.69 -2.12 16.20
CA SER A 103 -12.22 -2.48 17.50
C SER A 103 -11.21 -3.20 18.39
N ASP A 104 -10.27 -3.95 17.79
CA ASP A 104 -9.32 -4.79 18.51
C ASP A 104 -7.89 -4.30 18.33
N SER A 105 -7.45 -4.16 17.09
CA SER A 105 -6.08 -3.73 16.80
C SER A 105 -5.96 -2.84 15.56
N LEU A 106 -5.11 -1.83 15.68
CA LEU A 106 -4.74 -0.92 14.60
C LEU A 106 -3.25 -1.06 14.32
N THR A 107 -2.92 -1.38 13.07
CA THR A 107 -1.54 -1.43 12.60
C THR A 107 -1.30 -0.27 11.64
N LEU A 108 -0.25 0.50 11.90
CA LEU A 108 0.15 1.65 11.09
C LEU A 108 1.44 1.32 10.37
N SER A 109 1.55 1.64 9.09
CA SER A 109 2.79 1.44 8.36
C SER A 109 3.14 2.61 7.46
N TYR A 110 4.43 2.81 7.29
CA TYR A 110 5.02 3.78 6.37
C TYR A 110 6.25 3.17 5.69
N ALA A 111 6.61 3.68 4.53
CA ALA A 111 7.83 3.27 3.84
C ALA A 111 9.04 4.02 4.41
N GLY A 112 10.12 3.31 4.71
CA GLY A 112 11.39 3.92 5.15
C GLY A 112 12.23 4.43 3.99
N SER A 113 11.98 3.92 2.76
CA SER A 113 12.67 4.35 1.53
C SER A 113 11.74 4.32 0.33
N GLY A 114 12.03 5.19 -0.64
CA GLY A 114 11.39 5.19 -1.95
C GLY A 114 11.99 4.14 -2.89
N GLU A 115 11.39 3.96 -4.07
CA GLU A 115 11.89 3.04 -5.10
C GLU A 115 13.28 3.38 -5.60
N ASP A 116 13.67 4.65 -5.54
CA ASP A 116 14.99 5.18 -5.88
C ASP A 116 16.01 5.08 -4.74
N GLY A 117 15.64 4.50 -3.61
CA GLY A 117 16.46 4.38 -2.41
C GLY A 117 16.55 5.66 -1.56
N THR A 118 15.82 6.72 -1.89
CA THR A 118 15.74 7.91 -1.04
C THR A 118 15.05 7.60 0.27
N GLY A 119 15.61 8.07 1.40
CA GLY A 119 14.99 7.91 2.71
C GLY A 119 13.65 8.66 2.80
N LEU A 120 12.63 8.01 3.29
CA LEU A 120 11.31 8.57 3.52
C LEU A 120 11.04 8.69 5.02
N GLU A 121 10.39 9.78 5.40
CA GLU A 121 10.06 10.07 6.78
C GLU A 121 8.63 9.63 7.11
N PRO A 122 8.39 9.11 8.33
CA PRO A 122 7.03 8.88 8.81
C PRO A 122 6.29 10.21 8.99
N SER A 123 4.98 10.16 8.87
CA SER A 123 4.12 11.33 9.11
C SER A 123 4.25 11.81 10.57
N LEU A 124 3.95 13.09 10.80
CA LEU A 124 3.97 13.67 12.14
C LEU A 124 3.06 12.94 13.12
N VAL A 125 2.00 12.31 12.62
CA VAL A 125 1.08 11.52 13.45
C VAL A 125 1.76 10.31 14.04
N VAL A 126 2.50 9.54 13.24
CA VAL A 126 3.26 8.38 13.71
C VAL A 126 4.27 8.82 14.78
N LYS A 127 5.08 9.85 14.48
CA LYS A 127 6.06 10.41 15.44
C LYS A 127 5.40 10.85 16.75
N ARG A 128 4.20 11.43 16.68
CA ARG A 128 3.45 11.85 17.87
C ARG A 128 2.94 10.66 18.68
N LEU A 129 2.40 9.64 18.04
CA LEU A 129 1.93 8.42 18.72
C LEU A 129 3.08 7.71 19.42
N GLU A 130 4.23 7.60 18.79
CA GLU A 130 5.46 7.08 19.40
C GLU A 130 5.87 7.91 20.62
N SER A 131 5.91 9.24 20.51
CA SER A 131 6.29 10.12 21.61
C SER A 131 5.33 10.07 22.79
N LEU A 132 4.06 9.75 22.56
CA LEU A 132 3.03 9.59 23.60
C LEU A 132 2.99 8.17 24.18
N GLY A 133 3.80 7.23 23.68
CA GLY A 133 3.84 5.86 24.16
C GLY A 133 2.62 5.01 23.78
N TYR A 134 1.91 5.38 22.71
CA TYR A 134 0.76 4.61 22.20
C TYR A 134 1.16 3.51 21.22
N VAL A 135 2.45 3.36 20.94
CA VAL A 135 2.96 2.30 20.06
C VAL A 135 3.47 1.16 20.92
N ASP A 136 2.83 0.01 20.83
CA ASP A 136 3.22 -1.19 21.58
C ASP A 136 4.52 -1.79 21.05
N GLN A 137 4.65 -1.85 19.72
CA GLN A 137 5.80 -2.44 19.05
C GLN A 137 6.03 -1.76 17.69
N ALA A 138 7.23 -1.25 17.48
CA ALA A 138 7.73 -0.83 16.17
C ALA A 138 8.55 -1.97 15.57
N VAL A 139 8.19 -2.40 14.34
CA VAL A 139 8.90 -3.46 13.62
C VAL A 139 9.36 -2.90 12.29
N GLU A 140 10.66 -2.97 12.04
CA GLU A 140 11.23 -2.66 10.75
C GLU A 140 11.20 -3.91 9.86
N ILE A 141 10.59 -3.78 8.69
CA ILE A 141 10.55 -4.84 7.68
C ILE A 141 11.55 -4.45 6.59
N PRO A 142 12.69 -5.15 6.48
CA PRO A 142 13.70 -4.83 5.47
C PRO A 142 13.18 -5.12 4.07
N LEU A 143 13.66 -4.37 3.08
CA LEU A 143 13.30 -4.56 1.67
C LEU A 143 13.77 -5.93 1.13
N SER A 144 14.92 -6.40 1.62
CA SER A 144 15.45 -7.71 1.32
C SER A 144 15.37 -8.62 2.53
N ILE A 145 15.06 -9.90 2.30
CA ILE A 145 15.02 -10.89 3.37
C ILE A 145 16.43 -11.07 3.93
N ALA A 146 16.61 -10.74 5.20
CA ALA A 146 17.88 -10.96 5.88
C ALA A 146 18.09 -12.47 6.15
N PRO A 147 19.34 -12.97 6.14
CA PRO A 147 19.65 -14.39 6.31
C PRO A 147 19.10 -15.01 7.60
N ASP A 148 18.98 -14.23 8.67
CA ASP A 148 18.48 -14.65 9.97
C ASP A 148 16.95 -14.68 10.07
N THR A 149 16.25 -14.00 9.15
CA THR A 149 14.77 -13.94 9.11
C THR A 149 14.15 -14.77 7.97
N GLU A 150 14.95 -15.50 7.19
CA GLU A 150 14.46 -16.26 6.03
C GLU A 150 13.38 -17.28 6.37
N THR A 151 13.40 -17.87 7.56
CA THR A 151 12.39 -18.82 8.03
C THR A 151 11.00 -18.21 8.13
N ASP A 152 10.90 -16.90 8.41
CA ASP A 152 9.65 -16.19 8.59
C ASP A 152 8.90 -16.00 7.27
N TYR A 153 9.59 -16.19 6.15
CA TYR A 153 9.04 -16.07 4.80
C TYR A 153 8.65 -17.42 4.16
N VAL A 154 9.03 -18.53 4.80
CA VAL A 154 8.74 -19.88 4.28
C VAL A 154 7.59 -20.52 5.07
N TRP A 155 6.38 -19.99 4.90
CA TRP A 155 5.18 -20.49 5.60
C TRP A 155 3.97 -20.73 4.67
N ARG A 156 3.91 -20.06 3.51
CA ARG A 156 2.87 -20.30 2.49
C ARG A 156 3.50 -20.74 1.18
N PRO A 157 3.13 -21.92 0.65
CA PRO A 157 3.79 -22.51 -0.51
C PRO A 157 3.95 -21.60 -1.72
N LEU A 158 2.86 -20.94 -2.14
CA LEU A 158 2.89 -20.09 -3.33
C LEU A 158 3.74 -18.83 -3.16
N GLN A 159 3.67 -18.21 -1.99
CA GLN A 159 4.48 -17.02 -1.68
C GLN A 159 5.97 -17.40 -1.55
N SER A 160 6.25 -18.50 -0.85
CA SER A 160 7.61 -18.99 -0.70
C SER A 160 8.24 -19.37 -2.04
N LEU A 161 7.48 -19.96 -2.97
CA LEU A 161 7.96 -20.29 -4.31
C LEU A 161 8.28 -19.04 -5.15
N SER A 162 7.52 -17.95 -5.01
CA SER A 162 7.86 -16.72 -5.73
C SER A 162 9.16 -16.08 -5.25
N LEU A 163 9.53 -16.26 -3.97
CA LEU A 163 10.80 -15.79 -3.43
C LEU A 163 12.02 -16.62 -3.90
N LEU A 164 11.82 -17.85 -4.38
CA LEU A 164 12.91 -18.68 -4.92
C LEU A 164 13.64 -18.01 -6.09
N SER A 165 12.94 -17.25 -6.93
CA SER A 165 13.56 -16.56 -8.07
C SER A 165 14.59 -15.53 -7.60
N GLU A 166 14.26 -14.79 -6.56
CA GLU A 166 15.16 -13.79 -5.95
C GLU A 166 16.39 -14.47 -5.30
N ARG A 167 16.16 -15.56 -4.55
CA ARG A 167 17.24 -16.30 -3.91
C ARG A 167 18.17 -16.96 -4.91
N TRP A 168 17.66 -17.44 -6.02
CA TRP A 168 18.50 -17.99 -7.09
C TRP A 168 19.24 -16.91 -7.84
N GLY A 169 18.66 -15.73 -8.05
CA GLY A 169 19.41 -14.58 -8.54
C GLY A 169 20.61 -14.25 -7.65
N ALA A 170 20.43 -14.28 -6.33
CA ALA A 170 21.52 -14.12 -5.37
C ALA A 170 22.60 -15.21 -5.49
N LEU A 171 22.18 -16.48 -5.61
CA LEU A 171 23.10 -17.61 -5.79
C LEU A 171 23.93 -17.48 -7.09
N PHE A 172 23.30 -17.10 -8.20
CA PHE A 172 24.00 -16.87 -9.49
C PHE A 172 24.96 -15.67 -9.42
N SER A 173 24.69 -14.71 -8.53
CA SER A 173 25.58 -13.59 -8.24
C SER A 173 26.73 -13.96 -7.28
N GLY A 174 26.84 -15.24 -6.89
CA GLY A 174 27.91 -15.74 -6.00
C GLY A 174 27.65 -15.50 -4.51
N LEU A 175 26.43 -15.14 -4.13
CA LEU A 175 26.05 -15.01 -2.72
C LEU A 175 25.66 -16.38 -2.13
N GLU A 176 25.98 -16.57 -0.86
CA GLU A 176 25.53 -17.76 -0.14
C GLU A 176 24.01 -17.73 0.07
N VAL A 177 23.35 -18.86 -0.19
CA VAL A 177 21.91 -19.04 -0.02
C VAL A 177 21.67 -20.10 1.04
N ASN A 178 20.78 -19.81 1.98
CA ASN A 178 20.44 -20.71 3.07
C ASN A 178 19.94 -22.06 2.52
N PRO A 179 20.38 -23.19 3.06
CA PRO A 179 19.93 -24.54 2.67
C PRO A 179 18.40 -24.73 2.73
N LEU A 180 17.68 -23.94 3.52
CA LEU A 180 16.22 -23.94 3.58
C LEU A 180 15.57 -23.80 2.18
N TRP A 181 16.13 -22.94 1.32
CA TRP A 181 15.61 -22.70 -0.03
C TRP A 181 15.80 -23.92 -0.95
N TRP A 182 16.86 -24.67 -0.77
CA TRP A 182 17.05 -25.97 -1.45
C TRP A 182 16.04 -27.01 -0.97
N GLY A 183 15.73 -27.00 0.32
CA GLY A 183 14.65 -27.84 0.88
C GLY A 183 13.31 -27.53 0.26
N LEU A 184 12.95 -26.23 0.18
CA LEU A 184 11.71 -25.78 -0.47
C LEU A 184 11.65 -26.15 -1.95
N TYR A 185 12.74 -25.98 -2.70
CA TYR A 185 12.84 -26.39 -4.10
C TYR A 185 12.60 -27.89 -4.28
N ASN A 186 13.30 -28.71 -3.51
CA ASN A 186 13.16 -30.16 -3.60
C ASN A 186 11.74 -30.62 -3.24
N TRP A 187 11.18 -30.06 -2.19
CA TRP A 187 9.79 -30.31 -1.80
C TRP A 187 8.80 -29.95 -2.91
N ALA A 188 8.93 -28.78 -3.51
CA ALA A 188 8.04 -28.34 -4.59
C ALA A 188 8.20 -29.18 -5.87
N ARG A 189 9.43 -29.65 -6.16
CA ARG A 189 9.73 -30.53 -7.29
C ARG A 189 9.05 -31.91 -7.17
N GLU A 190 8.95 -32.42 -5.96
CA GLU A 190 8.33 -33.72 -5.66
C GLU A 190 6.79 -33.59 -5.56
N SER A 191 6.27 -32.41 -5.30
CA SER A 191 4.83 -32.16 -5.20
C SER A 191 4.16 -32.07 -6.57
N GLU A 192 3.12 -32.88 -6.81
CA GLU A 192 2.33 -32.79 -8.04
C GLU A 192 1.63 -31.43 -8.18
N THR A 193 1.19 -30.83 -7.08
CA THR A 193 0.47 -29.57 -7.04
C THR A 193 1.37 -28.37 -7.35
N TYR A 194 2.60 -28.35 -6.84
CA TYR A 194 3.47 -27.18 -6.91
C TYR A 194 4.55 -27.25 -7.98
N ARG A 195 4.79 -28.43 -8.56
CA ARG A 195 5.75 -28.62 -9.67
C ARG A 195 5.50 -27.71 -10.88
N PRO A 196 4.25 -27.50 -11.35
CA PRO A 196 4.00 -26.58 -12.47
C PRO A 196 4.41 -25.14 -12.14
N ARG A 197 4.09 -24.69 -10.92
CA ARG A 197 4.44 -23.33 -10.47
C ARG A 197 5.95 -23.16 -10.31
N LEU A 198 6.64 -24.17 -9.78
CA LEU A 198 8.10 -24.19 -9.72
C LEU A 198 8.73 -24.06 -11.11
N ALA A 199 8.17 -24.72 -12.12
CA ALA A 199 8.64 -24.62 -13.49
C ALA A 199 8.46 -23.23 -14.10
N GLU A 200 7.41 -22.51 -13.74
CA GLU A 200 7.19 -21.11 -14.14
C GLU A 200 8.22 -20.18 -13.52
N VAL A 201 8.40 -20.26 -12.18
CA VAL A 201 9.40 -19.49 -11.44
C VAL A 201 10.80 -19.73 -11.98
N SER A 202 11.12 -20.97 -12.35
CA SER A 202 12.45 -21.36 -12.86
C SER A 202 12.73 -20.90 -14.29
N ARG A 203 11.70 -20.61 -15.09
CA ARG A 203 11.88 -20.09 -16.46
C ARG A 203 12.45 -18.68 -16.48
N GLY A 204 11.99 -17.83 -15.58
CA GLY A 204 12.47 -16.44 -15.48
C GLY A 204 13.94 -16.28 -15.02
N ILE A 205 14.61 -17.40 -14.70
CA ILE A 205 16.00 -17.40 -14.22
C ILE A 205 16.98 -17.78 -15.35
N ARG A 206 16.47 -18.33 -16.45
CA ARG A 206 17.29 -18.84 -17.55
C ARG A 206 17.46 -17.86 -18.73
N ASP A 207 16.71 -16.78 -18.72
CA ASP A 207 16.76 -15.69 -19.70
C ASP A 207 17.48 -14.46 -19.13
#